data_aa15ed0883ed142da4bd4590162ce907
#
_entry.id   aa15ed0883ed142da4bd4590162ce907
#
_cell.length_a   1.000
_cell.length_b   1.000
_cell.length_c   1.000
_cell.angle_alpha   90.00
_cell.angle_beta   90.00
_cell.angle_gamma   90.00
#
_symmetry.space_group_name_H-M   'P 1'
#
loop_
_entity.id
_entity.type
_entity.pdbx_description
1 polymer ?
#
loop_
_entity_poly.entity_id
_entity_poly.type
_entity_poly.pdbx_seq_one_letter_code
_entity_poly.pdbx_strand_id
1 'polypeptide(L)'
;MRIDAYTHFMPSRMFKLLVDSGYPDIGKRMREVPCIHDLDARRKVVDTFPDYAQIISFAMPPLEVFAKSDGAKVGEYARLINDELAEICAKNKDHFPGWVAQGALGAADAGVAEATRAIQNGALGVQIYTNVAGKPLDDPAFEPFFAAMEKLNKPIWLHPARNASVADYASEKTSKYEIWWTFGWSYETAAAMARLVFSKLMDKYPNLKIITHHFGGIVPMLEGRIGPGWDQLGSRTSGEDLGALLGQLKKRPLDYFKHSFYADTATFSSEAGMTMGLSFFDHDKIVFASDCPFDPEKGTMYTRDALRFLEAADLPKAEKNAIAYGNLERITGTKLVK
;
A
#
# COMPACT_ATOMS: atom_id res chain seq x y z
N MET A 1 5.61 -22.20 -4.47
CA MET A 1 4.43 -21.30 -4.48
C MET A 1 4.87 -19.87 -4.21
N ARG A 2 4.34 -18.88 -4.89
CA ARG A 2 4.55 -17.45 -4.66
C ARG A 2 3.18 -16.80 -4.52
N ILE A 3 3.00 -16.01 -3.46
CA ILE A 3 1.76 -15.26 -3.22
C ILE A 3 2.09 -13.79 -3.39
N ASP A 4 1.56 -13.20 -4.43
CA ASP A 4 1.67 -11.76 -4.68
C ASP A 4 0.78 -11.01 -3.69
N ALA A 5 1.40 -10.36 -2.73
CA ALA A 5 0.71 -9.77 -1.59
C ALA A 5 -0.05 -8.49 -1.94
N TYR A 6 0.19 -7.89 -3.10
CA TYR A 6 -0.42 -6.62 -3.45
C TYR A 6 -0.59 -6.46 -4.96
N THR A 7 -1.79 -6.75 -5.41
CA THR A 7 -2.22 -6.56 -6.80
C THR A 7 -3.57 -5.85 -6.82
N HIS A 8 -3.83 -5.12 -7.89
CA HIS A 8 -5.00 -4.24 -7.98
C HIS A 8 -6.07 -4.81 -8.89
N PHE A 9 -7.30 -4.80 -8.42
CA PHE A 9 -8.47 -5.18 -9.19
C PHE A 9 -9.59 -4.16 -8.97
N MET A 10 -10.31 -3.83 -10.02
CA MET A 10 -11.46 -2.93 -9.99
C MET A 10 -12.73 -3.76 -10.04
N PRO A 11 -13.45 -3.95 -8.92
CA PRO A 11 -14.70 -4.68 -8.89
C PRO A 11 -15.72 -4.12 -9.88
N SER A 12 -16.49 -4.97 -10.53
CA SER A 12 -17.33 -4.61 -11.67
C SER A 12 -18.41 -3.59 -11.32
N ARG A 13 -18.99 -3.70 -10.12
CA ARG A 13 -20.00 -2.74 -9.62
C ARG A 13 -19.40 -1.36 -9.43
N MET A 14 -18.18 -1.29 -8.87
CA MET A 14 -17.48 -0.01 -8.70
C MET A 14 -17.00 0.54 -10.03
N PHE A 15 -16.50 -0.31 -10.95
CA PHE A 15 -16.12 0.11 -12.30
C PHE A 15 -17.28 0.77 -13.04
N LYS A 16 -18.48 0.17 -12.95
CA LYS A 16 -19.70 0.76 -13.54
C LYS A 16 -20.01 2.14 -12.94
N LEU A 17 -19.94 2.30 -11.62
CA LEU A 17 -20.16 3.59 -10.96
C LEU A 17 -19.16 4.65 -11.43
N LEU A 18 -17.89 4.29 -11.58
CA LEU A 18 -16.84 5.20 -12.08
C LEU A 18 -17.13 5.64 -13.53
N VAL A 19 -17.51 4.71 -14.39
CA VAL A 19 -17.84 4.99 -15.78
C VAL A 19 -19.08 5.89 -15.87
N ASP A 20 -20.16 5.54 -15.16
CA ASP A 20 -21.43 6.27 -15.17
C ASP A 20 -21.27 7.70 -14.60
N SER A 21 -20.36 7.91 -13.65
CA SER A 21 -20.08 9.22 -13.07
C SER A 21 -19.31 10.18 -13.99
N GLY A 22 -18.76 9.67 -15.10
CA GLY A 22 -17.89 10.44 -15.99
C GLY A 22 -16.55 10.84 -15.37
N TYR A 23 -16.08 10.15 -14.33
CA TYR A 23 -14.82 10.45 -13.67
C TYR A 23 -13.64 10.35 -14.66
N PRO A 24 -12.89 11.45 -14.93
CA PRO A 24 -12.05 11.55 -16.13
C PRO A 24 -10.75 10.74 -16.05
N ASP A 25 -10.02 10.84 -14.95
CA ASP A 25 -8.61 10.45 -14.89
C ASP A 25 -8.39 8.93 -14.88
N ILE A 26 -9.23 8.19 -14.19
CA ILE A 26 -9.13 6.72 -14.10
C ILE A 26 -9.66 6.05 -15.36
N GLY A 27 -10.63 6.67 -16.00
CA GLY A 27 -11.29 6.09 -17.15
C GLY A 27 -10.33 5.71 -18.28
N LYS A 28 -9.24 6.46 -18.49
CA LYS A 28 -8.28 6.17 -19.55
C LYS A 28 -7.45 4.91 -19.22
N ARG A 29 -6.69 4.94 -18.13
CA ARG A 29 -5.78 3.84 -17.78
C ARG A 29 -6.53 2.54 -17.46
N MET A 30 -7.64 2.62 -16.73
CA MET A 30 -8.42 1.44 -16.34
C MET A 30 -9.09 0.77 -17.54
N ARG A 31 -9.51 1.53 -18.56
CA ARG A 31 -10.07 0.95 -19.79
C ARG A 31 -9.00 0.32 -20.69
N GLU A 32 -7.76 0.80 -20.65
CA GLU A 32 -6.66 0.29 -21.46
C GLU A 32 -6.07 -1.02 -20.94
N VAL A 33 -6.36 -1.40 -19.68
CA VAL A 33 -5.82 -2.60 -19.02
C VAL A 33 -6.98 -3.55 -18.67
N PRO A 34 -7.40 -4.44 -19.58
CA PRO A 34 -8.58 -5.29 -19.37
C PRO A 34 -8.52 -6.10 -18.08
N CYS A 35 -7.38 -6.69 -17.74
CA CYS A 35 -7.23 -7.52 -16.55
C CYS A 35 -7.35 -6.77 -15.19
N ILE A 36 -7.56 -5.45 -15.22
CA ILE A 36 -7.87 -4.71 -13.99
C ILE A 36 -9.36 -4.83 -13.59
N HIS A 37 -10.27 -5.04 -14.55
CA HIS A 37 -11.72 -5.09 -14.31
C HIS A 37 -12.42 -6.32 -14.91
N ASP A 38 -11.75 -7.04 -15.80
CA ASP A 38 -12.23 -8.31 -16.39
C ASP A 38 -11.56 -9.48 -15.67
N LEU A 39 -12.38 -10.26 -14.96
CA LEU A 39 -11.91 -11.37 -14.14
C LEU A 39 -11.32 -12.52 -14.98
N ASP A 40 -11.86 -12.77 -16.17
CA ASP A 40 -11.35 -13.82 -17.06
C ASP A 40 -10.00 -13.44 -17.65
N ALA A 41 -9.86 -12.16 -18.06
CA ALA A 41 -8.56 -11.63 -18.47
C ALA A 41 -7.53 -11.69 -17.32
N ARG A 42 -7.95 -11.39 -16.08
CA ARG A 42 -7.08 -11.46 -14.91
C ARG A 42 -6.63 -12.89 -14.60
N ARG A 43 -7.53 -13.87 -14.63
CA ARG A 43 -7.17 -15.28 -14.44
C ARG A 43 -6.13 -15.75 -15.45
N LYS A 44 -6.28 -15.39 -16.73
CA LYS A 44 -5.28 -15.70 -17.77
C LYS A 44 -3.90 -15.13 -17.46
N VAL A 45 -3.82 -13.93 -16.88
CA VAL A 45 -2.54 -13.36 -16.41
C VAL A 45 -1.94 -14.22 -15.30
N VAL A 46 -2.74 -14.61 -14.29
CA VAL A 46 -2.26 -15.48 -13.21
C VAL A 46 -1.79 -16.84 -13.74
N ASP A 47 -2.55 -17.45 -14.66
CA ASP A 47 -2.24 -18.76 -15.27
C ASP A 47 -0.95 -18.75 -16.09
N THR A 48 -0.42 -17.58 -16.47
CA THR A 48 0.86 -17.43 -17.16
C THR A 48 2.04 -17.89 -16.29
N PHE A 49 1.89 -17.81 -14.96
CA PHE A 49 2.97 -18.07 -14.01
C PHE A 49 2.70 -19.32 -13.20
N PRO A 50 3.59 -20.35 -13.26
CA PRO A 50 3.43 -21.56 -12.45
C PRO A 50 3.62 -21.25 -10.95
N ASP A 51 2.87 -21.96 -10.11
CA ASP A 51 2.95 -21.82 -8.65
C ASP A 51 2.83 -20.36 -8.16
N TYR A 52 1.86 -19.63 -8.71
CA TYR A 52 1.62 -18.23 -8.44
C TYR A 52 0.14 -17.96 -8.16
N ALA A 53 -0.14 -17.11 -7.19
CA ALA A 53 -1.48 -16.61 -6.88
C ALA A 53 -1.40 -15.17 -6.37
N GLN A 54 -2.51 -14.46 -6.42
CA GLN A 54 -2.59 -13.02 -6.12
C GLN A 54 -3.53 -12.73 -4.95
N ILE A 55 -3.10 -11.84 -4.07
CA ILE A 55 -3.99 -11.14 -3.14
C ILE A 55 -4.49 -9.89 -3.86
N ILE A 56 -5.79 -9.80 -4.06
CA ILE A 56 -6.39 -8.67 -4.75
C ILE A 56 -6.80 -7.55 -3.79
N SER A 57 -6.57 -6.32 -4.20
CA SER A 57 -7.00 -5.10 -3.53
C SER A 57 -7.72 -4.18 -4.51
N PHE A 58 -8.42 -3.18 -3.99
CA PHE A 58 -8.99 -2.16 -4.85
C PHE A 58 -7.89 -1.35 -5.56
N ALA A 59 -8.12 -1.03 -6.83
CA ALA A 59 -7.27 -0.11 -7.57
C ALA A 59 -7.55 1.35 -7.13
N MET A 60 -7.31 2.31 -7.98
CA MET A 60 -7.60 3.74 -7.76
C MET A 60 -9.02 4.10 -8.25
N PRO A 61 -9.64 5.21 -7.83
CA PRO A 61 -9.14 6.34 -7.03
C PRO A 61 -9.31 6.16 -5.52
N PRO A 62 -8.65 6.99 -4.68
CA PRO A 62 -9.06 7.14 -3.29
C PRO A 62 -10.54 7.51 -3.19
N LEU A 63 -11.28 6.81 -2.35
CA LEU A 63 -12.74 6.96 -2.27
C LEU A 63 -13.15 8.36 -1.82
N GLU A 64 -12.36 8.98 -0.95
CA GLU A 64 -12.59 10.34 -0.47
C GLU A 64 -12.53 11.37 -1.59
N VAL A 65 -11.67 11.15 -2.58
CA VAL A 65 -11.59 12.00 -3.79
C VAL A 65 -12.78 11.75 -4.69
N PHE A 66 -13.13 10.50 -4.96
CA PHE A 66 -14.25 10.11 -5.80
C PHE A 66 -15.59 10.56 -5.22
N ALA A 67 -15.80 10.37 -3.92
CA ALA A 67 -17.00 10.78 -3.20
C ALA A 67 -17.03 12.27 -2.83
N LYS A 68 -16.02 13.07 -3.24
CA LYS A 68 -15.87 14.48 -2.89
C LYS A 68 -15.96 14.72 -1.38
N SER A 69 -15.31 13.87 -0.61
CA SER A 69 -15.26 13.86 0.86
C SER A 69 -16.63 13.69 1.56
N ASP A 70 -17.64 13.18 0.85
CA ASP A 70 -18.91 12.74 1.46
C ASP A 70 -18.67 11.43 2.20
N GLY A 71 -18.55 11.49 3.53
CA GLY A 71 -18.22 10.33 4.37
C GLY A 71 -19.22 9.18 4.27
N ALA A 72 -20.52 9.47 4.07
CA ALA A 72 -21.53 8.42 3.90
C ALA A 72 -21.29 7.63 2.60
N LYS A 73 -21.00 8.32 1.51
CA LYS A 73 -20.65 7.69 0.23
C LYS A 73 -19.32 6.95 0.28
N VAL A 74 -18.33 7.50 0.98
CA VAL A 74 -17.04 6.81 1.19
C VAL A 74 -17.28 5.45 1.85
N GLY A 75 -18.07 5.39 2.92
CA GLY A 75 -18.43 4.15 3.61
C GLY A 75 -19.23 3.19 2.73
N GLU A 76 -20.21 3.69 1.98
CA GLU A 76 -21.01 2.90 1.03
C GLU A 76 -20.15 2.26 -0.06
N TYR A 77 -19.26 3.03 -0.69
CA TYR A 77 -18.40 2.55 -1.75
C TYR A 77 -17.35 1.56 -1.23
N ALA A 78 -16.78 1.80 -0.05
CA ALA A 78 -15.88 0.84 0.57
C ALA A 78 -16.57 -0.50 0.79
N ARG A 79 -17.78 -0.50 1.32
CA ARG A 79 -18.57 -1.71 1.52
C ARG A 79 -18.87 -2.44 0.22
N LEU A 80 -19.30 -1.72 -0.82
CA LEU A 80 -19.56 -2.28 -2.15
C LEU A 80 -18.33 -3.01 -2.71
N ILE A 81 -17.15 -2.37 -2.62
CA ILE A 81 -15.87 -2.93 -3.06
C ILE A 81 -15.53 -4.18 -2.27
N ASN A 82 -15.60 -4.09 -0.94
CA ASN A 82 -15.21 -5.16 -0.03
C ASN A 82 -16.09 -6.41 -0.19
N ASP A 83 -17.39 -6.23 -0.37
CA ASP A 83 -18.31 -7.33 -0.61
C ASP A 83 -18.00 -8.03 -1.94
N GLU A 84 -17.71 -7.28 -3.01
CA GLU A 84 -17.40 -7.88 -4.32
C GLU A 84 -16.02 -8.56 -4.34
N LEU A 85 -15.00 -7.99 -3.69
CA LEU A 85 -13.68 -8.65 -3.54
C LEU A 85 -13.80 -9.97 -2.77
N ALA A 86 -14.59 -10.00 -1.69
CA ALA A 86 -14.88 -11.22 -0.94
C ALA A 86 -15.57 -12.28 -1.81
N GLU A 87 -16.59 -11.89 -2.61
CA GLU A 87 -17.30 -12.76 -3.54
C GLU A 87 -16.34 -13.35 -4.60
N ILE A 88 -15.46 -12.53 -5.17
CA ILE A 88 -14.48 -12.95 -6.18
C ILE A 88 -13.53 -13.99 -5.58
N CYS A 89 -12.93 -13.71 -4.42
CA CYS A 89 -12.00 -14.64 -3.78
C CYS A 89 -12.68 -15.95 -3.35
N ALA A 90 -13.90 -15.89 -2.84
CA ALA A 90 -14.66 -17.10 -2.46
C ALA A 90 -14.86 -18.08 -3.63
N LYS A 91 -15.04 -17.54 -4.85
CA LYS A 91 -15.27 -18.31 -6.08
C LYS A 91 -13.99 -18.71 -6.84
N ASN A 92 -12.86 -18.08 -6.54
CA ASN A 92 -11.61 -18.24 -7.32
C ASN A 92 -10.39 -18.43 -6.41
N LYS A 93 -10.49 -19.28 -5.39
CA LYS A 93 -9.46 -19.45 -4.34
C LYS A 93 -8.09 -19.89 -4.86
N ASP A 94 -8.04 -20.59 -5.97
CA ASP A 94 -6.77 -21.05 -6.53
C ASP A 94 -5.98 -19.91 -7.18
N HIS A 95 -6.65 -18.89 -7.73
CA HIS A 95 -6.04 -17.69 -8.29
C HIS A 95 -5.90 -16.55 -7.26
N PHE A 96 -6.93 -16.41 -6.40
CA PHE A 96 -7.07 -15.32 -5.44
C PHE A 96 -7.35 -15.89 -4.04
N PRO A 97 -6.31 -16.39 -3.33
CA PRO A 97 -6.50 -17.01 -2.01
C PRO A 97 -6.89 -16.02 -0.91
N GLY A 98 -6.87 -14.73 -1.18
CA GLY A 98 -7.25 -13.68 -0.25
C GLY A 98 -7.41 -12.31 -0.89
N TRP A 99 -7.88 -11.37 -0.10
CA TRP A 99 -8.13 -9.99 -0.51
C TRP A 99 -7.81 -9.02 0.62
N VAL A 100 -7.54 -7.78 0.24
CA VAL A 100 -7.32 -6.65 1.15
C VAL A 100 -8.53 -5.72 1.05
N ALA A 101 -9.10 -5.38 2.20
CA ALA A 101 -10.24 -4.48 2.25
C ALA A 101 -9.85 -3.05 1.87
N GLN A 102 -10.73 -2.34 1.17
CA GLN A 102 -10.60 -0.90 0.99
C GLN A 102 -11.03 -0.19 2.25
N GLY A 103 -10.12 0.58 2.82
CA GLY A 103 -10.39 1.45 3.97
C GLY A 103 -11.21 2.69 3.60
N ALA A 104 -11.89 3.24 4.58
CA ALA A 104 -12.79 4.40 4.44
C ALA A 104 -12.54 5.41 5.57
N LEU A 105 -11.30 5.92 5.68
CA LEU A 105 -10.92 6.81 6.78
C LEU A 105 -11.74 8.09 6.81
N GLY A 106 -12.17 8.58 5.64
CA GLY A 106 -13.04 9.75 5.52
C GLY A 106 -14.47 9.55 6.05
N ALA A 107 -14.87 8.31 6.36
CA ALA A 107 -16.17 7.96 6.94
C ALA A 107 -16.15 7.88 8.49
N ALA A 108 -15.05 8.28 9.14
CA ALA A 108 -14.88 8.27 10.59
C ALA A 108 -15.26 6.90 11.22
N ASP A 109 -16.15 6.88 12.24
CA ASP A 109 -16.56 5.66 12.93
C ASP A 109 -17.16 4.59 11.99
N ALA A 110 -17.88 5.00 10.96
CA ALA A 110 -18.43 4.08 9.95
C ALA A 110 -17.31 3.39 9.16
N GLY A 111 -16.19 4.09 8.91
CA GLY A 111 -15.00 3.51 8.27
C GLY A 111 -14.31 2.47 9.15
N VAL A 112 -14.20 2.72 10.45
CA VAL A 112 -13.68 1.75 11.43
C VAL A 112 -14.59 0.52 11.53
N ALA A 113 -15.90 0.72 11.55
CA ALA A 113 -16.87 -0.38 11.58
C ALA A 113 -16.78 -1.23 10.30
N GLU A 114 -16.63 -0.60 9.11
CA GLU A 114 -16.48 -1.31 7.85
C GLU A 114 -15.17 -2.10 7.78
N ALA A 115 -14.05 -1.52 8.21
CA ALA A 115 -12.78 -2.24 8.29
C ALA A 115 -12.89 -3.49 9.18
N THR A 116 -13.54 -3.36 10.34
CA THR A 116 -13.79 -4.47 11.26
C THR A 116 -14.65 -5.55 10.61
N ARG A 117 -15.75 -5.16 9.96
CA ARG A 117 -16.65 -6.06 9.24
C ARG A 117 -15.92 -6.81 8.11
N ALA A 118 -15.14 -6.10 7.32
CA ALA A 118 -14.39 -6.70 6.22
C ALA A 118 -13.39 -7.74 6.70
N ILE A 119 -12.67 -7.47 7.80
CA ILE A 119 -11.76 -8.43 8.43
C ILE A 119 -12.52 -9.66 8.94
N GLN A 120 -13.68 -9.48 9.58
CA GLN A 120 -14.54 -10.58 10.02
C GLN A 120 -15.06 -11.43 8.84
N ASN A 121 -15.22 -10.82 7.67
CA ASN A 121 -15.59 -11.50 6.42
C ASN A 121 -14.39 -12.11 5.66
N GLY A 122 -13.20 -12.12 6.26
CA GLY A 122 -12.03 -12.81 5.72
C GLY A 122 -11.04 -11.93 4.97
N ALA A 123 -11.15 -10.60 5.03
CA ALA A 123 -10.08 -9.73 4.53
C ALA A 123 -8.78 -9.97 5.32
N LEU A 124 -7.66 -10.00 4.62
CA LEU A 124 -6.34 -10.21 5.21
C LEU A 124 -5.86 -9.00 6.03
N GLY A 125 -6.38 -7.83 5.70
CA GLY A 125 -6.11 -6.54 6.33
C GLY A 125 -6.81 -5.44 5.55
N VAL A 126 -6.35 -4.19 5.68
CA VAL A 126 -7.02 -3.02 5.12
C VAL A 126 -6.03 -2.15 4.33
N GLN A 127 -6.38 -1.79 3.11
CA GLN A 127 -5.66 -0.79 2.32
C GLN A 127 -6.13 0.61 2.71
N ILE A 128 -5.18 1.51 2.94
CA ILE A 128 -5.41 2.96 3.07
C ILE A 128 -4.44 3.71 2.16
N TYR A 129 -4.69 5.00 1.97
CA TYR A 129 -3.80 5.86 1.20
C TYR A 129 -2.90 6.71 2.12
N THR A 130 -1.81 7.24 1.58
CA THR A 130 -0.85 8.09 2.30
C THR A 130 -1.44 9.40 2.82
N ASN A 131 -2.60 9.78 2.33
CA ASN A 131 -3.40 10.90 2.84
C ASN A 131 -4.90 10.67 2.57
N VAL A 132 -5.75 11.38 3.28
CA VAL A 132 -7.21 11.35 3.16
C VAL A 132 -7.67 12.69 2.58
N ALA A 133 -7.84 12.74 1.25
CA ALA A 133 -8.17 13.98 0.52
C ALA A 133 -7.22 15.15 0.88
N GLY A 134 -5.91 14.86 0.98
CA GLY A 134 -4.88 15.83 1.32
C GLY A 134 -4.61 16.01 2.81
N LYS A 135 -5.42 15.42 3.71
CA LYS A 135 -5.12 15.40 5.16
C LYS A 135 -4.10 14.33 5.48
N PRO A 136 -3.07 14.63 6.27
CA PRO A 136 -2.06 13.65 6.64
C PRO A 136 -2.61 12.58 7.58
N LEU A 137 -2.00 11.38 7.58
CA LEU A 137 -2.46 10.24 8.37
C LEU A 137 -2.30 10.41 9.90
N ASP A 138 -1.45 11.32 10.34
CA ASP A 138 -1.28 11.68 11.76
C ASP A 138 -2.29 12.74 12.24
N ASP A 139 -3.29 13.12 11.42
CA ASP A 139 -4.44 13.88 11.89
C ASP A 139 -5.17 13.08 12.99
N PRO A 140 -5.44 13.68 14.17
CA PRO A 140 -6.10 12.98 15.28
C PRO A 140 -7.44 12.32 14.92
N ALA A 141 -8.13 12.80 13.89
CA ALA A 141 -9.37 12.20 13.42
C ALA A 141 -9.21 10.76 12.91
N PHE A 142 -8.00 10.36 12.51
CA PHE A 142 -7.73 9.01 12.00
C PHE A 142 -7.16 8.04 13.04
N GLU A 143 -6.83 8.53 14.24
CA GLU A 143 -6.30 7.71 15.31
C GLU A 143 -7.22 6.51 15.70
N PRO A 144 -8.56 6.64 15.75
CA PRO A 144 -9.45 5.51 16.04
C PRO A 144 -9.29 4.33 15.09
N PHE A 145 -8.96 4.59 13.80
CA PHE A 145 -8.68 3.55 12.82
C PHE A 145 -7.40 2.77 13.18
N PHE A 146 -6.31 3.46 13.51
CA PHE A 146 -5.05 2.80 13.89
C PHE A 146 -5.20 1.98 15.18
N ALA A 147 -5.92 2.51 16.17
CA ALA A 147 -6.24 1.78 17.39
C ALA A 147 -7.05 0.50 17.11
N ALA A 148 -8.02 0.57 16.21
CA ALA A 148 -8.81 -0.59 15.80
C ALA A 148 -7.94 -1.63 15.06
N MET A 149 -7.06 -1.21 14.15
CA MET A 149 -6.19 -2.10 13.41
C MET A 149 -5.17 -2.81 14.32
N GLU A 150 -4.61 -2.12 15.31
CA GLU A 150 -3.76 -2.77 16.30
C GLU A 150 -4.53 -3.84 17.09
N LYS A 151 -5.73 -3.51 17.57
CA LYS A 151 -6.60 -4.45 18.30
C LYS A 151 -6.99 -5.67 17.46
N LEU A 152 -7.28 -5.48 16.18
CA LEU A 152 -7.58 -6.55 15.22
C LEU A 152 -6.35 -7.38 14.86
N ASN A 153 -5.15 -6.89 15.15
CA ASN A 153 -3.87 -7.52 14.83
C ASN A 153 -3.72 -7.89 13.35
N LYS A 154 -4.26 -7.05 12.46
CA LYS A 154 -4.24 -7.23 11.00
C LYS A 154 -3.41 -6.14 10.34
N PRO A 155 -2.73 -6.44 9.21
CA PRO A 155 -1.90 -5.45 8.54
C PRO A 155 -2.70 -4.36 7.82
N ILE A 156 -2.07 -3.22 7.70
CA ILE A 156 -2.48 -2.08 6.87
C ILE A 156 -1.58 -2.09 5.63
N TRP A 157 -2.17 -2.04 4.42
CA TRP A 157 -1.44 -1.75 3.18
C TRP A 157 -1.49 -0.25 2.93
N LEU A 158 -0.33 0.39 2.88
CA LEU A 158 -0.21 1.84 2.69
C LEU A 158 0.11 2.15 1.23
N HIS A 159 -0.91 2.57 0.47
CA HIS A 159 -0.80 2.92 -0.94
C HIS A 159 -0.53 4.42 -1.12
N PRO A 160 0.39 4.84 -1.99
CA PRO A 160 0.60 6.26 -2.27
C PRO A 160 -0.64 6.93 -2.88
N ALA A 161 -0.87 8.19 -2.52
CA ALA A 161 -1.91 9.01 -3.12
C ALA A 161 -1.42 10.45 -3.33
N ARG A 162 -1.22 10.81 -4.58
CA ARG A 162 -1.00 12.17 -5.05
C ARG A 162 -1.62 12.27 -6.43
N ASN A 163 -2.24 13.36 -6.75
CA ASN A 163 -2.88 13.57 -8.04
C ASN A 163 -2.29 14.79 -8.76
N ALA A 164 -2.64 14.95 -10.02
CA ALA A 164 -2.12 16.03 -10.87
C ALA A 164 -2.45 17.45 -10.37
N SER A 165 -3.40 17.62 -9.46
CA SER A 165 -3.70 18.95 -8.90
C SER A 165 -2.66 19.45 -7.90
N VAL A 166 -1.75 18.57 -7.44
CA VAL A 166 -0.63 18.95 -6.58
C VAL A 166 0.54 19.36 -7.48
N ALA A 167 0.76 20.66 -7.64
CA ALA A 167 1.79 21.22 -8.51
C ALA A 167 3.21 20.79 -8.12
N ASP A 168 4.09 20.70 -9.11
CA ASP A 168 5.51 20.37 -8.90
C ASP A 168 6.29 21.59 -8.37
N TYR A 169 5.89 22.78 -8.78
CA TYR A 169 6.46 24.07 -8.33
C TYR A 169 5.36 25.01 -7.84
N ALA A 170 5.67 25.82 -6.85
CA ALA A 170 4.72 26.76 -6.23
C ALA A 170 4.12 27.78 -7.22
N SER A 171 4.78 28.06 -8.32
CA SER A 171 4.30 28.96 -9.39
C SER A 171 3.34 28.30 -10.37
N GLU A 172 3.11 27.00 -10.27
CA GLU A 172 2.28 26.23 -11.18
C GLU A 172 0.94 25.88 -10.53
N LYS A 173 -0.07 25.56 -11.34
CA LYS A 173 -1.40 25.15 -10.85
C LYS A 173 -1.54 23.64 -10.74
N THR A 174 -0.78 22.89 -11.53
CA THR A 174 -0.87 21.43 -11.63
C THR A 174 0.51 20.82 -11.88
N SER A 175 0.67 19.56 -11.53
CA SER A 175 1.83 18.75 -11.91
C SER A 175 1.88 18.56 -13.43
N LYS A 176 3.08 18.46 -13.99
CA LYS A 176 3.34 18.23 -15.42
C LYS A 176 4.01 16.88 -15.64
N TYR A 177 3.91 16.38 -16.88
CA TYR A 177 4.63 15.18 -17.33
C TYR A 177 4.37 13.95 -16.43
N GLU A 178 3.24 13.91 -15.77
CA GLU A 178 2.88 12.85 -14.80
C GLU A 178 3.88 12.68 -13.63
N ILE A 179 4.66 13.73 -13.30
CA ILE A 179 5.58 13.75 -12.14
C ILE A 179 4.86 13.42 -10.84
N TRP A 180 3.57 13.74 -10.75
CA TRP A 180 2.73 13.47 -9.58
C TRP A 180 2.72 11.99 -9.16
N TRP A 181 2.88 11.02 -10.08
CA TRP A 181 2.98 9.61 -9.71
C TRP A 181 4.41 9.08 -9.83
N THR A 182 5.18 9.44 -10.88
CA THR A 182 6.52 8.89 -11.11
C THR A 182 7.50 9.18 -9.97
N PHE A 183 7.49 10.39 -9.45
CA PHE A 183 8.28 10.79 -8.28
C PHE A 183 7.41 11.09 -7.07
N GLY A 184 6.25 11.71 -7.30
CA GLY A 184 5.37 12.19 -6.25
C GLY A 184 4.86 11.09 -5.34
N TRP A 185 4.49 9.92 -5.87
CA TRP A 185 4.04 8.79 -5.05
C TRP A 185 5.14 8.27 -4.13
N SER A 186 6.37 8.17 -4.63
CA SER A 186 7.51 7.73 -3.81
C SER A 186 7.80 8.71 -2.66
N TYR A 187 7.65 10.02 -2.91
CA TYR A 187 7.75 11.05 -1.88
C TYR A 187 6.60 10.99 -0.88
N GLU A 188 5.35 10.85 -1.35
CA GLU A 188 4.17 10.76 -0.47
C GLU A 188 4.26 9.58 0.50
N THR A 189 4.73 8.41 0.02
CA THR A 189 4.96 7.25 0.89
C THR A 189 5.97 7.58 1.98
N ALA A 190 7.13 8.14 1.60
CA ALA A 190 8.17 8.51 2.56
C ALA A 190 7.69 9.58 3.56
N ALA A 191 6.93 10.57 3.10
CA ALA A 191 6.36 11.61 3.94
C ALA A 191 5.33 11.05 4.94
N ALA A 192 4.44 10.16 4.49
CA ALA A 192 3.47 9.51 5.37
C ALA A 192 4.17 8.65 6.44
N MET A 193 5.16 7.85 6.07
CA MET A 193 5.96 7.07 7.01
C MET A 193 6.62 7.98 8.08
N ALA A 194 7.25 9.08 7.64
CA ALA A 194 7.88 10.04 8.55
C ALA A 194 6.87 10.65 9.53
N ARG A 195 5.70 11.06 9.05
CA ARG A 195 4.65 11.63 9.89
C ARG A 195 4.12 10.63 10.92
N LEU A 196 3.92 9.37 10.55
CA LEU A 196 3.52 8.30 11.48
C LEU A 196 4.57 8.05 12.58
N VAL A 197 5.86 8.19 12.26
CA VAL A 197 6.95 8.07 13.24
C VAL A 197 6.96 9.28 14.17
N PHE A 198 7.05 10.50 13.63
CA PHE A 198 7.23 11.71 14.43
C PHE A 198 5.98 12.14 15.20
N SER A 199 4.79 11.72 14.78
CA SER A 199 3.57 11.84 15.60
C SER A 199 3.54 10.89 16.80
N LYS A 200 4.53 10.00 16.93
CA LYS A 200 4.61 8.94 17.96
C LYS A 200 3.51 7.89 17.85
N LEU A 201 2.81 7.81 16.71
CA LEU A 201 1.75 6.82 16.50
C LEU A 201 2.31 5.40 16.59
N MET A 202 3.52 5.17 16.01
CA MET A 202 4.22 3.88 16.11
C MET A 202 4.65 3.53 17.54
N ASP A 203 4.84 4.51 18.42
CA ASP A 203 5.13 4.31 19.84
C ASP A 203 3.88 4.04 20.66
N LYS A 204 2.76 4.66 20.27
CA LYS A 204 1.46 4.48 20.90
C LYS A 204 0.86 3.12 20.57
N TYR A 205 1.06 2.67 19.34
CA TYR A 205 0.55 1.41 18.79
C TYR A 205 1.70 0.54 18.27
N PRO A 206 2.52 -0.07 19.17
CA PRO A 206 3.76 -0.74 18.79
C PRO A 206 3.57 -2.04 18.02
N ASN A 207 2.36 -2.60 18.03
CA ASN A 207 2.05 -3.84 17.30
C ASN A 207 1.37 -3.57 15.94
N LEU A 208 1.21 -2.31 15.53
CA LEU A 208 0.74 -1.99 14.19
C LEU A 208 1.64 -2.61 13.13
N LYS A 209 1.00 -3.22 12.14
CA LYS A 209 1.65 -3.82 10.98
C LYS A 209 1.32 -2.98 9.76
N ILE A 210 2.23 -2.13 9.34
CA ILE A 210 2.04 -1.26 8.17
C ILE A 210 2.97 -1.74 7.07
N ILE A 211 2.40 -2.27 5.98
CA ILE A 211 3.13 -2.67 4.76
C ILE A 211 3.18 -1.43 3.86
N THR A 212 4.37 -0.90 3.70
CA THR A 212 4.61 0.24 2.82
C THR A 212 4.82 -0.23 1.38
N HIS A 213 4.14 0.41 0.43
CA HIS A 213 4.22 0.04 -0.97
C HIS A 213 5.54 0.48 -1.61
N HIS A 214 6.02 -0.26 -2.63
CA HIS A 214 7.24 0.05 -3.39
C HIS A 214 8.50 0.19 -2.53
N PHE A 215 8.71 -0.74 -1.59
CA PHE A 215 9.80 -0.63 -0.61
C PHE A 215 9.86 0.74 0.10
N GLY A 216 8.70 1.34 0.40
CA GLY A 216 8.66 2.66 1.04
C GLY A 216 9.07 3.82 0.13
N GLY A 217 8.99 3.63 -1.18
CA GLY A 217 9.30 4.65 -2.17
C GLY A 217 10.78 5.04 -2.16
N ILE A 218 11.09 6.29 -1.79
CA ILE A 218 12.48 6.80 -1.76
C ILE A 218 13.21 6.51 -0.45
N VAL A 219 12.57 5.87 0.54
CA VAL A 219 13.11 5.69 1.89
C VAL A 219 14.46 4.96 1.89
N PRO A 220 14.65 3.80 1.24
CA PRO A 220 15.93 3.12 1.24
C PRO A 220 17.06 3.95 0.63
N MET A 221 16.80 4.67 -0.45
CA MET A 221 17.77 5.56 -1.10
C MET A 221 18.25 6.69 -0.16
N LEU A 222 17.39 7.10 0.77
CA LEU A 222 17.64 8.23 1.67
C LEU A 222 18.11 7.79 3.07
N GLU A 223 18.61 6.57 3.25
CA GLU A 223 19.04 6.02 4.55
C GLU A 223 19.96 6.99 5.30
N GLY A 224 20.94 7.58 4.61
CA GLY A 224 21.87 8.57 5.22
C GLY A 224 21.18 9.88 5.65
N ARG A 225 20.04 10.25 5.06
CA ARG A 225 19.25 11.41 5.51
C ARG A 225 18.32 11.05 6.66
N ILE A 226 17.72 9.87 6.62
CA ILE A 226 16.82 9.35 7.65
C ILE A 226 17.59 9.00 8.93
N GLY A 227 18.79 8.43 8.81
CA GLY A 227 19.64 8.10 9.93
C GLY A 227 20.43 9.34 10.44
N PRO A 228 21.70 9.52 10.07
CA PRO A 228 22.52 10.63 10.57
C PRO A 228 21.92 12.02 10.37
N GLY A 229 21.10 12.20 9.33
CA GLY A 229 20.43 13.48 9.09
C GLY A 229 19.39 13.82 10.15
N TRP A 230 18.53 12.88 10.54
CA TRP A 230 17.52 13.08 11.58
C TRP A 230 18.05 12.91 13.00
N ASP A 231 19.22 12.32 13.21
CA ASP A 231 19.90 12.41 14.51
C ASP A 231 20.20 13.86 14.92
N GLN A 232 20.14 14.79 13.95
CA GLN A 232 20.30 16.24 14.13
C GLN A 232 18.96 16.98 13.86
N LEU A 233 17.82 16.36 14.16
CA LEU A 233 16.52 16.97 13.97
C LEU A 233 16.44 18.30 14.74
N GLY A 234 15.94 19.35 14.06
CA GLY A 234 15.88 20.71 14.60
C GLY A 234 17.09 21.60 14.29
N SER A 235 18.23 21.03 13.83
CA SER A 235 19.41 21.83 13.50
C SER A 235 19.26 22.74 12.27
N ARG A 236 18.22 22.54 11.47
CA ARG A 236 17.99 23.24 10.18
C ARG A 236 16.71 24.07 10.15
N THR A 237 15.86 23.97 11.16
CA THR A 237 14.56 24.64 11.22
C THR A 237 14.49 25.47 12.48
N SER A 238 14.23 26.77 12.34
CA SER A 238 14.00 27.68 13.47
C SER A 238 12.51 27.74 13.80
N GLY A 239 12.16 28.00 15.06
CA GLY A 239 10.80 28.26 15.51
C GLY A 239 10.07 27.08 16.15
N GLU A 240 10.61 25.86 16.07
CA GLU A 240 10.08 24.65 16.73
C GLU A 240 11.21 23.92 17.46
N ASP A 241 10.93 23.43 18.67
CA ASP A 241 11.88 22.55 19.40
C ASP A 241 11.77 21.10 18.93
N LEU A 242 12.24 20.86 17.70
CA LEU A 242 12.25 19.54 17.11
C LEU A 242 13.29 18.60 17.77
N GLY A 243 14.29 19.15 18.44
CA GLY A 243 15.24 18.37 19.23
C GLY A 243 14.55 17.71 20.44
N ALA A 244 13.67 18.43 21.11
CA ALA A 244 12.85 17.86 22.20
C ALA A 244 11.93 16.74 21.72
N LEU A 245 11.37 16.84 20.50
CA LEU A 245 10.58 15.79 19.90
C LEU A 245 11.40 14.52 19.67
N LEU A 246 12.64 14.65 19.17
CA LEU A 246 13.54 13.51 18.97
C LEU A 246 13.77 12.74 20.28
N GLY A 247 13.96 13.45 21.40
CA GLY A 247 14.11 12.85 22.72
C GLY A 247 12.87 12.14 23.28
N GLN A 248 11.69 12.35 22.69
CA GLN A 248 10.43 11.71 23.09
C GLN A 248 10.14 10.40 22.32
N LEU A 249 10.88 10.12 21.26
CA LEU A 249 10.75 8.87 20.52
C LEU A 249 11.38 7.71 21.29
N LYS A 250 10.75 6.54 21.29
CA LYS A 250 11.28 5.33 21.96
C LYS A 250 12.46 4.70 21.22
N LYS A 251 12.62 4.98 19.94
CA LYS A 251 13.69 4.47 19.08
C LYS A 251 14.30 5.62 18.28
N ARG A 252 15.53 5.41 17.79
CA ARG A 252 16.11 6.28 16.77
C ARG A 252 15.21 6.32 15.52
N PRO A 253 15.00 7.47 14.84
CA PRO A 253 14.14 7.53 13.67
C PRO A 253 14.40 6.42 12.63
N LEU A 254 15.66 6.18 12.24
CA LEU A 254 16.01 5.13 11.28
C LEU A 254 15.50 3.74 11.69
N ASP A 255 15.52 3.41 12.99
CA ASP A 255 15.13 2.09 13.50
C ASP A 255 13.63 1.82 13.30
N TYR A 256 12.78 2.88 13.31
CA TYR A 256 11.38 2.71 12.96
C TYR A 256 11.22 2.30 11.49
N PHE A 257 11.94 2.95 10.59
CA PHE A 257 11.85 2.67 9.16
C PHE A 257 12.32 1.26 8.80
N LYS A 258 13.45 0.84 9.39
CA LYS A 258 14.03 -0.48 9.10
C LYS A 258 13.30 -1.63 9.79
N HIS A 259 12.85 -1.42 11.04
CA HIS A 259 12.45 -2.51 11.94
C HIS A 259 10.99 -2.46 12.39
N SER A 260 10.24 -1.37 12.14
CA SER A 260 8.83 -1.29 12.52
C SER A 260 7.86 -1.36 11.35
N PHE A 261 8.25 -0.85 10.18
CA PHE A 261 7.46 -1.03 8.96
C PHE A 261 7.74 -2.38 8.30
N TYR A 262 6.74 -2.86 7.59
CA TYR A 262 6.86 -3.91 6.58
C TYR A 262 6.94 -3.25 5.20
N ALA A 263 7.44 -3.98 4.20
CA ALA A 263 7.57 -3.46 2.85
C ALA A 263 7.21 -4.51 1.81
N ASP A 264 6.73 -4.10 0.66
CA ASP A 264 6.53 -4.99 -0.48
C ASP A 264 7.59 -4.78 -1.58
N THR A 265 7.73 -5.77 -2.45
CA THR A 265 8.77 -5.82 -3.49
C THR A 265 8.36 -5.20 -4.82
N ALA A 266 7.27 -4.44 -4.89
CA ALA A 266 6.79 -3.86 -6.15
C ALA A 266 7.69 -2.71 -6.64
N THR A 267 8.69 -3.01 -7.46
CA THR A 267 9.73 -2.05 -7.91
C THR A 267 9.65 -1.69 -9.39
N PHE A 268 8.50 -1.90 -10.06
CA PHE A 268 8.31 -1.54 -11.48
C PHE A 268 9.41 -2.08 -12.42
N SER A 269 9.77 -3.35 -12.25
CA SER A 269 10.86 -4.00 -13.01
C SER A 269 12.25 -3.38 -12.76
N SER A 270 12.45 -2.67 -11.62
CA SER A 270 13.75 -2.14 -11.24
C SER A 270 14.52 -3.14 -10.37
N GLU A 271 15.56 -3.76 -10.95
CA GLU A 271 16.47 -4.63 -10.21
C GLU A 271 17.27 -3.87 -9.15
N ALA A 272 17.68 -2.64 -9.46
CA ALA A 272 18.32 -1.74 -8.50
C ALA A 272 17.40 -1.41 -7.33
N GLY A 273 16.11 -1.16 -7.58
CA GLY A 273 15.10 -0.95 -6.54
C GLY A 273 14.93 -2.17 -5.64
N MET A 274 14.89 -3.38 -6.22
CA MET A 274 14.83 -4.65 -5.47
C MET A 274 16.05 -4.80 -4.56
N THR A 275 17.26 -4.66 -5.09
CA THR A 275 18.51 -4.79 -4.34
C THR A 275 18.56 -3.80 -3.18
N MET A 276 18.21 -2.54 -3.43
CA MET A 276 18.21 -1.49 -2.42
C MET A 276 17.19 -1.76 -1.32
N GLY A 277 15.97 -2.18 -1.67
CA GLY A 277 14.93 -2.51 -0.70
C GLY A 277 15.32 -3.71 0.17
N LEU A 278 15.86 -4.78 -0.42
CA LEU A 278 16.36 -5.96 0.29
C LEU A 278 17.50 -5.61 1.25
N SER A 279 18.36 -4.64 0.93
CA SER A 279 19.46 -4.22 1.81
C SER A 279 18.99 -3.32 2.97
N PHE A 280 17.83 -2.71 2.87
CA PHE A 280 17.34 -1.74 3.85
C PHE A 280 16.41 -2.36 4.89
N PHE A 281 15.40 -3.13 4.48
CA PHE A 281 14.41 -3.70 5.39
C PHE A 281 14.86 -5.06 5.94
N ASP A 282 14.44 -5.40 7.14
CA ASP A 282 14.57 -6.75 7.68
C ASP A 282 13.83 -7.74 6.77
N HIS A 283 14.48 -8.84 6.37
CA HIS A 283 13.92 -9.79 5.41
C HIS A 283 12.63 -10.46 5.89
N ASP A 284 12.44 -10.59 7.20
CA ASP A 284 11.20 -11.11 7.79
C ASP A 284 10.04 -10.09 7.73
N LYS A 285 10.30 -8.86 7.30
CA LYS A 285 9.30 -7.79 7.12
C LYS A 285 8.97 -7.51 5.65
N ILE A 286 9.59 -8.23 4.74
CA ILE A 286 9.36 -8.04 3.30
C ILE A 286 8.33 -9.07 2.82
N VAL A 287 7.36 -8.62 2.02
CA VAL A 287 6.39 -9.46 1.33
C VAL A 287 6.56 -9.32 -0.18
N PHE A 288 6.42 -10.43 -0.91
CA PHE A 288 6.48 -10.41 -2.36
C PHE A 288 5.26 -9.70 -2.94
N ALA A 289 5.47 -8.74 -3.86
CA ALA A 289 4.42 -8.07 -4.60
C ALA A 289 4.92 -7.56 -5.95
N SER A 290 4.01 -7.41 -6.92
CA SER A 290 4.32 -6.96 -8.27
C SER A 290 3.67 -5.64 -8.67
N ASP A 291 2.62 -5.19 -7.98
CA ASP A 291 1.76 -4.06 -8.42
C ASP A 291 1.00 -4.36 -9.73
N CYS A 292 0.76 -5.65 -10.02
CA CYS A 292 -0.04 -6.04 -11.19
C CYS A 292 -1.43 -5.37 -11.14
N PRO A 293 -1.96 -4.76 -12.26
CA PRO A 293 -1.54 -4.98 -13.65
C PRO A 293 -1.03 -3.74 -14.38
N PHE A 294 -0.42 -2.80 -13.71
CA PHE A 294 -0.14 -1.46 -14.27
C PHE A 294 1.05 -1.39 -15.25
N ASP A 295 1.66 -2.50 -15.57
CA ASP A 295 2.80 -2.57 -16.48
C ASP A 295 2.43 -2.37 -17.97
N PRO A 296 3.42 -2.07 -18.85
CA PRO A 296 3.21 -1.89 -20.29
C PRO A 296 2.65 -3.13 -21.02
N GLU A 297 2.88 -4.34 -20.48
CA GLU A 297 2.36 -5.60 -21.03
C GLU A 297 0.99 -5.98 -20.43
N LYS A 298 0.36 -5.06 -19.68
CA LYS A 298 -0.98 -5.20 -19.14
C LYS A 298 -1.14 -6.36 -18.14
N GLY A 299 -0.15 -6.54 -17.26
CA GLY A 299 -0.21 -7.42 -16.10
C GLY A 299 0.86 -8.52 -16.03
N THR A 300 1.69 -8.69 -17.05
CA THR A 300 2.69 -9.77 -17.06
C THR A 300 4.11 -9.33 -16.77
N MET A 301 4.50 -8.13 -17.16
CA MET A 301 5.88 -7.66 -17.07
C MET A 301 6.36 -7.52 -15.62
N TYR A 302 5.64 -6.76 -14.79
CA TYR A 302 6.06 -6.53 -13.40
C TYR A 302 6.08 -7.83 -12.59
N THR A 303 5.08 -8.70 -12.79
CA THR A 303 5.04 -10.02 -12.15
C THR A 303 6.24 -10.87 -12.56
N ARG A 304 6.51 -10.99 -13.87
CA ARG A 304 7.65 -11.76 -14.39
C ARG A 304 8.98 -11.27 -13.81
N ASP A 305 9.20 -9.95 -13.85
CA ASP A 305 10.45 -9.36 -13.40
C ASP A 305 10.60 -9.43 -11.88
N ALA A 306 9.54 -9.21 -11.09
CA ALA A 306 9.58 -9.37 -9.64
C ALA A 306 9.92 -10.82 -9.24
N LEU A 307 9.32 -11.82 -9.91
CA LEU A 307 9.65 -13.24 -9.70
C LEU A 307 11.12 -13.53 -10.04
N ARG A 308 11.60 -13.03 -11.17
CA ARG A 308 13.00 -13.18 -11.61
C ARG A 308 13.98 -12.57 -10.63
N PHE A 309 13.71 -11.34 -10.14
CA PHE A 309 14.58 -10.66 -9.19
C PHE A 309 14.63 -11.36 -7.83
N LEU A 310 13.49 -11.83 -7.32
CA LEU A 310 13.46 -12.60 -6.07
C LEU A 310 14.26 -13.91 -6.20
N GLU A 311 14.13 -14.59 -7.33
CA GLU A 311 14.88 -15.83 -7.58
C GLU A 311 16.39 -15.56 -7.69
N ALA A 312 16.78 -14.48 -8.37
CA ALA A 312 18.17 -14.09 -8.56
C ALA A 312 18.82 -13.45 -7.31
N ALA A 313 18.03 -12.98 -6.33
CA ALA A 313 18.56 -12.35 -5.13
C ALA A 313 19.54 -13.26 -4.40
N ASP A 314 20.63 -12.70 -3.88
CA ASP A 314 21.62 -13.43 -3.08
C ASP A 314 21.12 -13.62 -1.64
N LEU A 315 20.11 -14.48 -1.49
CA LEU A 315 19.46 -14.81 -0.22
C LEU A 315 19.35 -16.34 -0.05
N PRO A 316 19.44 -16.83 1.19
CA PRO A 316 19.13 -18.21 1.49
C PRO A 316 17.72 -18.59 1.01
N LYS A 317 17.53 -19.84 0.56
CA LYS A 317 16.23 -20.34 0.08
C LYS A 317 15.11 -20.16 1.10
N ALA A 318 15.42 -20.30 2.39
CA ALA A 318 14.44 -20.10 3.46
C ALA A 318 13.91 -18.65 3.50
N GLU A 319 14.79 -17.66 3.31
CA GLU A 319 14.40 -16.24 3.27
C GLU A 319 13.63 -15.91 2.00
N LYS A 320 14.05 -16.42 0.83
CA LYS A 320 13.26 -16.30 -0.41
C LYS A 320 11.85 -16.85 -0.24
N ASN A 321 11.69 -18.01 0.40
CA ASN A 321 10.38 -18.58 0.70
C ASN A 321 9.58 -17.73 1.71
N ALA A 322 10.26 -17.18 2.72
CA ALA A 322 9.63 -16.27 3.68
C ALA A 322 9.08 -15.04 2.96
N ILE A 323 9.85 -14.40 2.10
CA ILE A 323 9.41 -13.26 1.28
C ILE A 323 8.31 -13.67 0.32
N ALA A 324 8.45 -14.81 -0.35
CA ALA A 324 7.51 -15.29 -1.38
C ALA A 324 6.08 -15.55 -0.86
N TYR A 325 5.91 -15.97 0.39
CA TYR A 325 4.60 -16.22 1.02
C TYR A 325 4.62 -16.26 2.56
N GLY A 326 5.70 -16.77 3.18
CA GLY A 326 5.72 -17.07 4.62
C GLY A 326 5.52 -15.83 5.50
N ASN A 327 6.13 -14.71 5.14
CA ASN A 327 5.94 -13.45 5.87
C ASN A 327 4.49 -12.96 5.79
N LEU A 328 3.88 -13.03 4.59
CA LEU A 328 2.48 -12.67 4.43
C LEU A 328 1.55 -13.53 5.29
N GLU A 329 1.75 -14.86 5.29
CA GLU A 329 0.99 -15.78 6.16
C GLU A 329 1.15 -15.40 7.65
N ARG A 330 2.39 -15.12 8.08
CA ARG A 330 2.69 -14.75 9.46
C ARG A 330 2.02 -13.44 9.88
N ILE A 331 2.14 -12.39 9.06
CA ILE A 331 1.60 -11.06 9.44
C ILE A 331 0.08 -11.00 9.38
N THR A 332 -0.54 -11.76 8.49
CA THR A 332 -2.01 -11.85 8.37
C THR A 332 -2.63 -12.86 9.32
N GLY A 333 -1.84 -13.80 9.82
CA GLY A 333 -2.32 -14.93 10.62
C GLY A 333 -3.20 -15.88 9.79
N THR A 334 -3.02 -15.93 8.46
CA THR A 334 -3.85 -16.73 7.55
C THR A 334 -2.96 -17.65 6.72
N LYS A 335 -3.29 -18.94 6.69
CA LYS A 335 -2.62 -19.92 5.83
C LYS A 335 -3.10 -19.74 4.39
N LEU A 336 -2.19 -19.43 3.47
CA LEU A 336 -2.46 -19.13 2.06
C LEU A 336 -1.94 -20.23 1.13
N VAL A 337 -0.89 -20.91 1.54
CA VAL A 337 -0.30 -22.05 0.80
C VAL A 337 -0.76 -23.35 1.43
N LYS A 338 -1.28 -24.25 0.58
CA LYS A 338 -1.74 -25.61 0.98
C LYS A 338 -0.58 -26.58 1.23
#